data_197b499835c4aa8bc548ae29d21d2373
#
_entry.id   197b499835c4aa8bc548ae29d21d2373
#
_cell.length_a   1.000
_cell.length_b   1.000
_cell.length_c   1.000
_cell.angle_alpha   90.00
_cell.angle_beta   90.00
_cell.angle_gamma   90.00
#
_symmetry.space_group_name_H-M   'P 1'
#
loop_
_entity.id
_entity.type
_entity.pdbx_description
1 polymer ?
#
loop_
_entity_poly.entity_id
_entity_poly.type
_entity_poly.pdbx_seq_one_letter_code
_entity_poly.pdbx_strand_id
1 'polypeptide(L)'
;MWYALRLPEVYKTTGLQYKWPLSLCLFIPCVYGADDNESWTSIGFERKLPYSLKLEFEQELRLDDQLSTFKQTFSELSLSYKVFDGFSLQVPYRYSTYENKIKQRLSIGGSYKYSFKPLSLKYRTRLQRTFEEGENPEDLIRNKFTIEYKLDKNIEPYVSSELFHSYSEDPVQFDEYRISFGLRFDIMERSSIKIFYIFKKEDLTKSDPDEIGVFGLAYSFKM
;
A
#
# COMPACT_ATOMS: atom_id res chain seq x y z
N MET A 1 -37.27 60.39 -33.46
CA MET A 1 -37.31 60.32 -32.00
C MET A 1 -37.63 58.85 -31.61
N TRP A 2 -36.57 58.00 -31.50
CA TRP A 2 -36.70 56.56 -31.23
C TRP A 2 -36.07 56.28 -29.91
N TYR A 3 -36.86 55.83 -28.94
CA TYR A 3 -36.41 55.35 -27.63
C TYR A 3 -35.99 53.88 -27.79
N ALA A 4 -34.70 53.60 -27.56
CA ALA A 4 -34.20 52.25 -27.42
C ALA A 4 -34.40 51.77 -26.00
N LEU A 5 -35.23 50.80 -25.79
CA LEU A 5 -35.41 50.07 -24.54
C LEU A 5 -34.21 49.14 -24.32
N ARG A 6 -33.42 49.38 -23.27
CA ARG A 6 -32.43 48.44 -22.74
C ARG A 6 -33.13 47.34 -21.97
N LEU A 7 -32.93 46.09 -22.37
CA LEU A 7 -33.30 44.91 -21.61
C LEU A 7 -32.25 44.67 -20.51
N PRO A 8 -32.63 44.20 -19.32
CA PRO A 8 -31.69 43.90 -18.22
C PRO A 8 -30.92 42.60 -18.51
N GLU A 9 -29.64 42.60 -18.13
CA GLU A 9 -28.75 41.46 -18.19
C GLU A 9 -29.28 40.27 -17.38
N VAL A 10 -29.36 39.15 -18.06
CA VAL A 10 -29.70 37.84 -17.45
C VAL A 10 -28.53 37.37 -16.58
N TYR A 11 -28.77 37.21 -15.29
CA TYR A 11 -27.88 36.60 -14.36
C TYR A 11 -27.48 35.19 -14.83
N LYS A 12 -26.18 35.00 -15.16
CA LYS A 12 -25.59 33.68 -15.32
C LYS A 12 -25.53 32.97 -13.96
N THR A 13 -26.44 32.10 -13.69
CA THR A 13 -26.35 31.13 -12.59
C THR A 13 -25.20 30.17 -12.90
N THR A 14 -24.09 30.34 -12.17
CA THR A 14 -23.01 29.39 -12.15
C THR A 14 -23.54 28.11 -11.46
N GLY A 15 -23.92 27.13 -12.29
CA GLY A 15 -24.29 25.81 -11.82
C GLY A 15 -23.08 25.10 -11.22
N LEU A 16 -22.97 25.11 -9.90
CA LEU A 16 -22.12 24.20 -9.15
C LEU A 16 -22.69 22.79 -9.38
N GLN A 17 -22.16 22.07 -10.38
CA GLN A 17 -22.38 20.64 -10.51
C GLN A 17 -21.56 19.96 -9.43
N TYR A 18 -22.20 19.63 -8.31
CA TYR A 18 -21.68 18.67 -7.35
C TYR A 18 -21.63 17.30 -8.03
N LYS A 19 -20.49 17.00 -8.64
CA LYS A 19 -20.18 15.61 -9.02
C LYS A 19 -19.85 14.85 -7.74
N TRP A 20 -20.85 14.26 -7.13
CA TRP A 20 -20.64 13.24 -6.09
C TRP A 20 -19.85 12.11 -6.74
N PRO A 21 -18.67 11.73 -6.21
CA PRO A 21 -17.98 10.57 -6.74
C PRO A 21 -18.78 9.32 -6.33
N LEU A 22 -19.27 8.62 -7.32
CA LEU A 22 -19.94 7.31 -7.21
C LEU A 22 -19.07 6.22 -6.55
N SER A 23 -17.84 6.54 -6.17
CA SER A 23 -16.85 5.61 -5.66
C SER A 23 -16.97 5.27 -4.17
N LEU A 24 -17.83 5.96 -3.40
CA LEU A 24 -17.99 5.65 -1.96
C LEU A 24 -18.80 4.36 -1.71
N CYS A 25 -19.61 3.92 -2.67
CA CYS A 25 -20.45 2.74 -2.51
C CYS A 25 -19.75 1.40 -2.78
N LEU A 26 -18.53 1.40 -3.35
CA LEU A 26 -17.81 0.16 -3.67
C LEU A 26 -17.03 -0.43 -2.48
N PHE A 27 -16.88 0.32 -1.38
CA PHE A 27 -16.10 -0.11 -0.22
C PHE A 27 -16.88 -0.95 0.81
N ILE A 28 -18.20 -0.90 0.79
CA ILE A 28 -19.03 -1.52 1.83
C ILE A 28 -19.16 -3.05 1.72
N PRO A 29 -19.15 -3.69 0.53
CA PRO A 29 -19.35 -5.14 0.46
C PRO A 29 -18.14 -5.97 0.91
N CYS A 30 -16.92 -5.44 0.82
CA CYS A 30 -15.71 -6.21 1.17
C CYS A 30 -15.52 -6.41 2.68
N VAL A 31 -16.19 -5.61 3.52
CA VAL A 31 -16.04 -5.67 4.98
C VAL A 31 -16.87 -6.80 5.59
N TYR A 32 -17.91 -7.27 4.91
CA TYR A 32 -18.84 -8.29 5.42
C TYR A 32 -18.47 -9.74 5.07
N GLY A 33 -17.38 -9.97 4.34
CA GLY A 33 -17.03 -11.30 3.84
C GLY A 33 -15.72 -11.86 4.38
N ALA A 34 -15.04 -11.17 5.31
CA ALA A 34 -13.80 -11.66 5.88
C ALA A 34 -14.06 -12.52 7.11
N ASP A 35 -13.37 -13.67 7.19
CA ASP A 35 -13.47 -14.60 8.33
C ASP A 35 -12.84 -14.02 9.57
N ASP A 36 -11.82 -13.17 9.42
CA ASP A 36 -11.12 -12.43 10.49
C ASP A 36 -10.74 -11.01 10.07
N ASN A 37 -10.50 -10.16 11.08
CA ASN A 37 -10.05 -8.78 10.89
C ASN A 37 -8.75 -8.50 11.63
N GLU A 38 -7.77 -7.96 10.88
CA GLU A 38 -6.49 -7.52 11.42
C GLU A 38 -6.40 -5.99 11.48
N SER A 39 -5.55 -5.49 12.36
CA SER A 39 -5.12 -4.08 12.37
C SER A 39 -3.61 -3.96 12.16
N TRP A 40 -3.20 -3.11 11.23
CA TRP A 40 -1.80 -2.81 10.95
C TRP A 40 -1.52 -1.33 11.21
N THR A 41 -0.64 -1.06 12.16
CA THR A 41 -0.24 0.31 12.49
C THR A 41 1.26 0.45 12.29
N SER A 42 1.71 1.44 11.50
CA SER A 42 3.13 1.63 11.26
C SER A 42 3.58 3.09 11.36
N ILE A 43 4.87 3.25 11.67
CA ILE A 43 5.61 4.50 11.61
C ILE A 43 6.85 4.30 10.75
N GLY A 44 7.05 5.19 9.78
CA GLY A 44 8.15 5.12 8.83
C GLY A 44 8.98 6.40 8.81
N PHE A 45 10.28 6.23 8.59
CA PHE A 45 11.24 7.32 8.39
C PHE A 45 11.96 7.12 7.07
N GLU A 46 12.05 8.18 6.27
CA GLU A 46 12.76 8.19 4.99
C GLU A 46 13.84 9.25 5.01
N ARG A 47 15.04 8.89 4.57
CA ARG A 47 16.14 9.83 4.38
C ARG A 47 16.79 9.65 3.01
N LYS A 48 16.89 10.74 2.26
CA LYS A 48 17.66 10.78 1.02
C LYS A 48 19.14 10.90 1.37
N LEU A 49 19.95 10.08 0.74
CA LEU A 49 21.39 10.05 0.86
C LEU A 49 22.03 10.52 -0.45
N PRO A 50 23.34 10.88 -0.46
CA PRO A 50 24.08 11.12 -1.69
C PRO A 50 24.02 9.93 -2.67
N TYR A 51 24.39 10.18 -3.92
CA TYR A 51 24.47 9.17 -4.98
C TYR A 51 23.17 8.44 -5.30
N SER A 52 22.03 9.15 -5.27
CA SER A 52 20.70 8.58 -5.55
C SER A 52 20.26 7.45 -4.62
N LEU A 53 20.89 7.36 -3.46
CA LEU A 53 20.51 6.41 -2.41
C LEU A 53 19.39 6.99 -1.54
N LYS A 54 18.58 6.09 -0.99
CA LYS A 54 17.52 6.39 -0.03
C LYS A 54 17.51 5.31 1.04
N LEU A 55 17.50 5.72 2.30
CA LEU A 55 17.32 4.85 3.45
C LEU A 55 15.91 5.01 3.99
N GLU A 56 15.26 3.89 4.25
CA GLU A 56 13.91 3.83 4.82
C GLU A 56 13.94 2.90 6.04
N PHE A 57 13.33 3.34 7.12
CA PHE A 57 13.07 2.52 8.31
C PHE A 57 11.58 2.49 8.57
N GLU A 58 11.03 1.33 8.87
CA GLU A 58 9.63 1.14 9.22
C GLU A 58 9.52 0.25 10.46
N GLN A 59 8.68 0.68 11.40
CA GLN A 59 8.22 -0.13 12.53
C GLN A 59 6.74 -0.35 12.37
N GLU A 60 6.28 -1.61 12.41
CA GLU A 60 4.86 -1.95 12.27
C GLU A 60 4.43 -2.90 13.39
N LEU A 61 3.22 -2.66 13.89
CA LEU A 61 2.49 -3.51 14.82
C LEU A 61 1.27 -4.09 14.11
N ARG A 62 1.03 -5.38 14.28
CA ARG A 62 -0.16 -6.09 13.78
C ARG A 62 -0.89 -6.76 14.91
N LEU A 63 -2.20 -6.57 14.91
CA LEU A 63 -3.15 -7.28 15.76
C LEU A 63 -4.05 -8.12 14.86
N ASP A 64 -4.49 -9.28 15.34
CA ASP A 64 -5.50 -10.13 14.71
C ASP A 64 -6.67 -10.42 15.68
N ASP A 65 -7.47 -11.43 15.40
CA ASP A 65 -8.61 -11.85 16.20
C ASP A 65 -9.52 -10.65 16.53
N GLN A 66 -10.09 -10.05 15.49
CA GLN A 66 -10.92 -8.85 15.58
C GLN A 66 -10.23 -7.67 16.29
N LEU A 67 -8.94 -7.47 16.00
CA LEU A 67 -8.08 -6.39 16.50
C LEU A 67 -7.70 -6.48 17.98
N SER A 68 -7.87 -7.63 18.63
CA SER A 68 -7.70 -7.80 20.07
C SER A 68 -6.40 -8.49 20.49
N THR A 69 -5.86 -9.34 19.62
CA THR A 69 -4.72 -10.21 19.93
C THR A 69 -3.45 -9.75 19.22
N PHE A 70 -2.32 -9.79 19.93
CA PHE A 70 -1.02 -9.49 19.33
C PHE A 70 -0.64 -10.56 18.32
N LYS A 71 -0.46 -10.18 17.05
CA LYS A 71 0.02 -11.06 15.99
C LYS A 71 1.53 -10.99 15.84
N GLN A 72 2.04 -9.80 15.55
CA GLN A 72 3.47 -9.56 15.35
C GLN A 72 3.83 -8.08 15.43
N THR A 73 5.07 -7.80 15.69
CA THR A 73 5.71 -6.52 15.40
C THR A 73 6.94 -6.74 14.53
N PHE A 74 7.25 -5.77 13.65
CA PHE A 74 8.50 -5.86 12.89
C PHE A 74 9.16 -4.51 12.71
N SER A 75 10.49 -4.57 12.57
CA SER A 75 11.33 -3.47 12.10
C SER A 75 11.87 -3.83 10.72
N GLU A 76 11.70 -2.94 9.73
CA GLU A 76 12.28 -3.10 8.39
C GLU A 76 13.23 -1.95 8.09
N LEU A 77 14.45 -2.27 7.68
CA LEU A 77 15.41 -1.32 7.17
C LEU A 77 15.59 -1.59 5.67
N SER A 78 15.40 -0.57 4.84
CA SER A 78 15.50 -0.71 3.39
C SER A 78 16.45 0.32 2.80
N LEU A 79 17.41 -0.15 2.00
CA LEU A 79 18.26 0.69 1.18
C LEU A 79 17.75 0.64 -0.27
N SER A 80 17.47 1.79 -0.85
CA SER A 80 17.04 1.93 -2.24
C SER A 80 18.05 2.73 -3.05
N TYR A 81 18.28 2.34 -4.30
CA TYR A 81 19.11 3.04 -5.27
C TYR A 81 18.31 3.39 -6.53
N LYS A 82 18.22 4.68 -6.86
CA LYS A 82 17.57 5.13 -8.10
C LYS A 82 18.54 4.94 -9.26
N VAL A 83 18.26 3.99 -10.15
CA VAL A 83 19.10 3.67 -11.31
C VAL A 83 18.87 4.68 -12.44
N PHE A 84 17.62 4.93 -12.79
CA PHE A 84 17.18 5.95 -13.74
C PHE A 84 15.77 6.43 -13.40
N ASP A 85 15.24 7.37 -14.18
CA ASP A 85 13.90 7.92 -13.90
C ASP A 85 12.81 6.85 -13.92
N GLY A 86 12.08 6.78 -12.81
CA GLY A 86 11.05 5.79 -12.59
C GLY A 86 11.56 4.44 -12.06
N PHE A 87 12.82 4.05 -12.28
CA PHE A 87 13.32 2.74 -11.86
C PHE A 87 14.27 2.81 -10.68
N SER A 88 14.01 1.99 -9.66
CA SER A 88 14.87 1.84 -8.48
C SER A 88 15.00 0.39 -8.04
N LEU A 89 16.18 0.04 -7.54
CA LEU A 89 16.48 -1.20 -6.85
C LEU A 89 16.36 -1.00 -5.34
N GLN A 90 16.02 -2.04 -4.59
CA GLN A 90 15.88 -1.98 -3.15
C GLN A 90 16.28 -3.29 -2.48
N VAL A 91 16.88 -3.17 -1.31
CA VAL A 91 17.30 -4.30 -0.47
C VAL A 91 16.74 -4.08 0.93
N PRO A 92 15.51 -4.55 1.22
CA PRO A 92 14.95 -4.51 2.56
C PRO A 92 15.40 -5.71 3.40
N TYR A 93 15.71 -5.44 4.66
CA TYR A 93 15.89 -6.43 5.71
C TYR A 93 14.84 -6.19 6.79
N ARG A 94 14.12 -7.27 7.18
CA ARG A 94 13.04 -7.23 8.17
C ARG A 94 13.36 -8.19 9.31
N TYR A 95 13.17 -7.70 10.52
CA TYR A 95 13.20 -8.47 11.76
C TYR A 95 11.79 -8.45 12.37
N SER A 96 11.16 -9.61 12.49
CA SER A 96 9.78 -9.75 12.99
C SER A 96 9.76 -10.58 14.25
N THR A 97 9.03 -10.10 15.25
CA THR A 97 8.77 -10.79 16.51
C THR A 97 7.30 -11.15 16.56
N TYR A 98 7.03 -12.42 16.76
CA TYR A 98 5.73 -13.01 17.07
C TYR A 98 5.70 -13.40 18.55
N GLU A 99 4.57 -13.88 19.06
CA GLU A 99 4.44 -14.27 20.45
C GLU A 99 5.51 -15.32 20.88
N ASN A 100 5.73 -16.34 20.05
CA ASN A 100 6.60 -17.47 20.37
C ASN A 100 7.73 -17.72 19.37
N LYS A 101 7.94 -16.81 18.40
CA LYS A 101 8.98 -16.99 17.38
C LYS A 101 9.49 -15.67 16.80
N ILE A 102 10.67 -15.77 16.20
CA ILE A 102 11.33 -14.68 15.51
C ILE A 102 11.53 -15.07 14.06
N LYS A 103 11.20 -14.17 13.14
CA LYS A 103 11.49 -14.35 11.72
C LYS A 103 12.38 -13.22 11.21
N GLN A 104 13.38 -13.60 10.43
CA GLN A 104 14.24 -12.64 9.74
C GLN A 104 14.00 -12.78 8.23
N ARG A 105 13.88 -11.67 7.52
CA ARG A 105 13.60 -11.67 6.09
C ARG A 105 14.56 -10.76 5.36
N LEU A 106 15.31 -11.33 4.43
CA LEU A 106 16.12 -10.59 3.48
C LEU A 106 15.40 -10.57 2.14
N SER A 107 15.42 -9.42 1.48
CA SER A 107 14.80 -9.30 0.16
C SER A 107 15.68 -8.49 -0.79
N ILE A 108 15.51 -8.72 -2.09
CA ILE A 108 16.01 -7.87 -3.15
C ILE A 108 14.88 -7.62 -4.13
N GLY A 109 14.77 -6.40 -4.65
CA GLY A 109 13.69 -6.12 -5.58
C GLY A 109 13.94 -4.89 -6.43
N GLY A 110 13.09 -4.76 -7.44
CA GLY A 110 13.02 -3.60 -8.31
C GLY A 110 11.62 -2.99 -8.31
N SER A 111 11.55 -1.68 -8.50
CA SER A 111 10.29 -0.99 -8.71
C SER A 111 10.40 0.00 -9.87
N TYR A 112 9.35 0.05 -10.68
CA TYR A 112 9.21 1.02 -11.75
C TYR A 112 7.95 1.86 -11.52
N LYS A 113 8.09 3.19 -11.55
CA LYS A 113 6.99 4.15 -11.43
C LYS A 113 6.90 4.98 -12.71
N TYR A 114 5.75 4.92 -13.36
CA TYR A 114 5.39 5.75 -14.49
C TYR A 114 4.31 6.74 -14.05
N SER A 115 4.57 8.05 -14.22
CA SER A 115 3.65 9.11 -13.77
C SER A 115 3.19 9.94 -14.97
N PHE A 116 1.88 9.99 -15.19
CA PHE A 116 1.19 10.83 -16.15
C PHE A 116 0.01 11.51 -15.45
N LYS A 117 0.25 12.70 -14.96
CA LYS A 117 -0.72 13.43 -14.11
C LYS A 117 -2.12 13.45 -14.70
N PRO A 118 -3.18 13.15 -13.87
CA PRO A 118 -3.13 12.99 -12.42
C PRO A 118 -2.81 11.59 -11.93
N LEU A 119 -2.54 10.61 -12.82
CA LEU A 119 -2.29 9.20 -12.51
C LEU A 119 -0.81 8.89 -12.37
N SER A 120 -0.50 7.90 -11.52
CA SER A 120 0.79 7.23 -11.43
C SER A 120 0.57 5.73 -11.35
N LEU A 121 1.32 4.98 -12.14
CA LEU A 121 1.35 3.52 -12.13
C LEU A 121 2.67 3.08 -11.53
N LYS A 122 2.65 2.13 -10.61
CA LYS A 122 3.84 1.57 -10.00
C LYS A 122 3.78 0.06 -10.02
N TYR A 123 4.81 -0.56 -10.55
CA TYR A 123 5.04 -1.98 -10.45
C TYR A 123 6.26 -2.26 -9.58
N ARG A 124 6.17 -3.26 -8.70
CA ARG A 124 7.27 -3.69 -7.84
C ARG A 124 7.33 -5.20 -7.83
N THR A 125 8.53 -5.74 -8.01
CA THR A 125 8.82 -7.16 -7.78
C THR A 125 9.85 -7.29 -6.67
N ARG A 126 9.73 -8.34 -5.84
CA ARG A 126 10.68 -8.69 -4.77
C ARG A 126 10.88 -10.19 -4.72
N LEU A 127 12.12 -10.61 -4.65
CA LEU A 127 12.54 -11.93 -4.20
C LEU A 127 12.82 -11.81 -2.71
N GLN A 128 12.25 -12.68 -1.90
CA GLN A 128 12.45 -12.67 -0.46
C GLN A 128 12.74 -14.06 0.06
N ARG A 129 13.64 -14.12 1.04
CA ARG A 129 13.93 -15.32 1.82
C ARG A 129 13.67 -15.02 3.28
N THR A 130 12.84 -15.84 3.90
CA THR A 130 12.48 -15.76 5.33
C THR A 130 13.15 -16.90 6.08
N PHE A 131 13.77 -16.56 7.19
CA PHE A 131 14.43 -17.50 8.11
C PHE A 131 13.65 -17.52 9.41
N GLU A 132 13.35 -18.71 9.88
CA GLU A 132 12.74 -18.99 11.18
C GLU A 132 13.58 -20.09 11.86
N GLU A 133 13.83 -19.98 13.17
CA GLU A 133 14.65 -20.95 13.89
C GLU A 133 13.95 -22.32 13.93
N GLY A 134 14.65 -23.36 13.51
CA GLY A 134 14.13 -24.72 13.46
C GLY A 134 13.35 -25.08 12.19
N GLU A 135 13.12 -24.11 11.29
CA GLU A 135 12.39 -24.33 10.03
C GLU A 135 13.28 -24.16 8.81
N ASN A 136 12.86 -24.74 7.70
CA ASN A 136 13.53 -24.50 6.42
C ASN A 136 13.23 -23.07 5.94
N PRO A 137 14.19 -22.40 5.29
CA PRO A 137 13.96 -21.08 4.72
C PRO A 137 12.82 -21.09 3.70
N GLU A 138 11.94 -20.11 3.80
CA GLU A 138 10.84 -19.91 2.88
C GLU A 138 11.23 -18.87 1.81
N ASP A 139 11.09 -19.25 0.55
CA ASP A 139 11.42 -18.41 -0.61
C ASP A 139 10.17 -17.98 -1.37
N LEU A 140 9.94 -16.66 -1.46
CA LEU A 140 8.77 -16.08 -2.13
C LEU A 140 9.16 -15.03 -3.16
N ILE A 141 8.38 -14.98 -4.24
CA ILE A 141 8.34 -13.86 -5.19
C ILE A 141 7.07 -13.06 -4.91
N ARG A 142 7.22 -11.73 -4.80
CA ARG A 142 6.10 -10.82 -4.60
C ARG A 142 6.02 -9.85 -5.76
N ASN A 143 4.86 -9.76 -6.38
CA ASN A 143 4.60 -8.84 -7.48
C ASN A 143 3.46 -7.91 -7.07
N LYS A 144 3.72 -6.60 -7.02
CA LYS A 144 2.74 -5.59 -6.63
C LYS A 144 2.56 -4.58 -7.74
N PHE A 145 1.31 -4.37 -8.12
CA PHE A 145 0.89 -3.30 -9.01
C PHE A 145 0.08 -2.28 -8.21
N THR A 146 0.34 -0.98 -8.43
CA THR A 146 -0.35 0.11 -7.73
C THR A 146 -0.74 1.19 -8.71
N ILE A 147 -1.97 1.68 -8.58
CA ILE A 147 -2.49 2.85 -9.27
C ILE A 147 -2.71 3.93 -8.21
N GLU A 148 -2.08 5.09 -8.38
CA GLU A 148 -2.24 6.26 -7.52
C GLU A 148 -2.90 7.37 -8.34
N TYR A 149 -3.89 8.06 -7.77
CA TYR A 149 -4.55 9.20 -8.40
C TYR A 149 -4.37 10.45 -7.55
N LYS A 150 -3.76 11.49 -8.11
CA LYS A 150 -3.58 12.75 -7.41
C LYS A 150 -4.85 13.58 -7.46
N LEU A 151 -5.71 13.43 -6.44
CA LEU A 151 -6.97 14.14 -6.34
C LEU A 151 -6.76 15.63 -6.08
N ASP A 152 -5.86 15.95 -5.13
CA ASP A 152 -5.46 17.31 -4.76
C ASP A 152 -3.96 17.31 -4.40
N LYS A 153 -3.45 18.46 -3.98
CA LYS A 153 -2.04 18.63 -3.56
C LYS A 153 -1.67 17.68 -2.43
N ASN A 154 -2.62 17.43 -1.54
CA ASN A 154 -2.42 16.71 -0.28
C ASN A 154 -3.16 15.38 -0.19
N ILE A 155 -4.00 15.02 -1.18
CA ILE A 155 -4.84 13.81 -1.12
C ILE A 155 -4.56 12.95 -2.34
N GLU A 156 -4.17 11.70 -2.09
CA GLU A 156 -3.83 10.73 -3.11
C GLU A 156 -4.47 9.37 -2.80
N PRO A 157 -5.69 9.08 -3.34
CA PRO A 157 -6.26 7.75 -3.32
C PRO A 157 -5.41 6.78 -4.15
N TYR A 158 -5.36 5.54 -3.71
CA TYR A 158 -4.69 4.47 -4.44
C TYR A 158 -5.40 3.14 -4.33
N VAL A 159 -5.17 2.30 -5.33
CA VAL A 159 -5.55 0.89 -5.36
C VAL A 159 -4.30 0.09 -5.68
N SER A 160 -4.13 -1.05 -5.04
CA SER A 160 -3.06 -1.96 -5.39
C SER A 160 -3.47 -3.42 -5.32
N SER A 161 -2.85 -4.23 -6.17
CA SER A 161 -2.95 -5.69 -6.15
C SER A 161 -1.55 -6.26 -5.94
N GLU A 162 -1.41 -7.24 -5.06
CA GLU A 162 -0.16 -7.92 -4.77
C GLU A 162 -0.37 -9.43 -4.77
N LEU A 163 0.52 -10.14 -5.48
CA LEU A 163 0.54 -11.59 -5.59
C LEU A 163 1.82 -12.12 -4.96
N PHE A 164 1.66 -13.21 -4.21
CA PHE A 164 2.76 -13.94 -3.59
C PHE A 164 2.77 -15.35 -4.15
N HIS A 165 3.94 -15.84 -4.50
CA HIS A 165 4.10 -17.21 -4.93
C HIS A 165 5.43 -17.77 -4.48
N SER A 166 5.41 -19.01 -4.01
CA SER A 166 6.58 -19.79 -3.69
C SER A 166 7.31 -20.18 -4.99
N TYR A 167 8.65 -20.13 -4.98
CA TYR A 167 9.45 -20.62 -6.09
C TYR A 167 10.38 -21.77 -5.69
N SER A 168 10.38 -22.14 -4.41
CA SER A 168 11.11 -23.32 -3.89
C SER A 168 10.33 -24.63 -4.06
N GLU A 169 9.05 -24.54 -4.42
CA GLU A 169 8.19 -25.69 -4.68
C GLU A 169 8.01 -25.94 -6.17
N ASP A 170 7.96 -27.19 -6.58
CA ASP A 170 7.67 -27.62 -7.95
C ASP A 170 6.37 -28.44 -7.95
N PRO A 171 5.26 -27.96 -8.58
CA PRO A 171 5.15 -26.70 -9.36
C PRO A 171 5.07 -25.45 -8.48
N VAL A 172 5.47 -24.29 -9.04
CA VAL A 172 5.33 -22.97 -8.39
C VAL A 172 3.87 -22.75 -7.99
N GLN A 173 3.64 -22.49 -6.72
CA GLN A 173 2.30 -22.32 -6.15
C GLN A 173 2.04 -20.86 -5.79
N PHE A 174 0.81 -20.42 -6.06
CA PHE A 174 0.32 -19.14 -5.52
C PHE A 174 -0.03 -19.34 -4.06
N ASP A 175 0.59 -18.54 -3.20
CA ASP A 175 0.44 -18.64 -1.76
C ASP A 175 -0.62 -17.65 -1.22
N GLU A 176 -0.53 -16.40 -1.68
CA GLU A 176 -1.37 -15.33 -1.16
C GLU A 176 -1.64 -14.28 -2.24
N TYR A 177 -2.83 -13.66 -2.20
CA TYR A 177 -3.06 -12.38 -2.88
C TYR A 177 -3.64 -11.33 -1.96
N ARG A 178 -3.37 -10.06 -2.28
CA ARG A 178 -3.90 -8.88 -1.58
C ARG A 178 -4.45 -7.86 -2.56
N ILE A 179 -5.62 -7.30 -2.24
CA ILE A 179 -6.15 -6.11 -2.89
C ILE A 179 -6.24 -5.02 -1.83
N SER A 180 -5.63 -3.86 -2.09
CA SER A 180 -5.60 -2.77 -1.12
C SER A 180 -6.22 -1.51 -1.71
N PHE A 181 -6.98 -0.82 -0.90
CA PHE A 181 -7.55 0.49 -1.17
C PHE A 181 -7.10 1.43 -0.07
N GLY A 182 -6.73 2.66 -0.42
CA GLY A 182 -6.31 3.59 0.61
C GLY A 182 -6.27 5.03 0.14
N LEU A 183 -6.12 5.90 1.15
CA LEU A 183 -5.96 7.33 0.99
C LEU A 183 -4.66 7.75 1.66
N ARG A 184 -3.82 8.45 0.92
CA ARG A 184 -2.67 9.14 1.48
C ARG A 184 -2.99 10.61 1.63
N PHE A 185 -2.69 11.14 2.83
CA PHE A 185 -2.80 12.55 3.18
C PHE A 185 -1.41 13.10 3.47
N ASP A 186 -0.94 14.05 2.68
CA ASP A 186 0.26 14.81 2.98
C ASP A 186 -0.14 15.93 3.96
N ILE A 187 0.18 15.77 5.27
CA ILE A 187 -0.24 16.67 6.34
C ILE A 187 0.67 17.89 6.41
N MET A 188 1.97 17.68 6.20
CA MET A 188 3.03 18.68 6.18
C MET A 188 3.98 18.36 5.04
N GLU A 189 4.90 19.27 4.71
CA GLU A 189 5.89 19.08 3.64
C GLU A 189 6.69 17.76 3.76
N ARG A 190 6.86 17.26 5.00
CA ARG A 190 7.66 16.08 5.30
C ARG A 190 6.89 14.94 5.94
N SER A 191 5.59 15.11 6.17
CA SER A 191 4.78 14.13 6.91
C SER A 191 3.57 13.71 6.12
N SER A 192 3.29 12.42 6.09
CA SER A 192 2.08 11.87 5.49
C SER A 192 1.46 10.78 6.34
N ILE A 193 0.13 10.69 6.28
CA ILE A 193 -0.65 9.58 6.86
C ILE A 193 -1.27 8.80 5.71
N LYS A 194 -1.28 7.47 5.81
CA LYS A 194 -2.07 6.58 4.97
C LYS A 194 -3.09 5.87 5.83
N ILE A 195 -4.33 5.87 5.36
CA ILE A 195 -5.40 5.03 5.89
C ILE A 195 -5.76 4.05 4.78
N PHE A 196 -5.82 2.76 5.09
CA PHE A 196 -6.07 1.76 4.06
C PHE A 196 -6.84 0.57 4.59
N TYR A 197 -7.48 -0.12 3.65
CA TYR A 197 -8.06 -1.43 3.85
C TYR A 197 -7.44 -2.41 2.86
N ILE A 198 -7.14 -3.62 3.32
CA ILE A 198 -6.64 -4.72 2.50
C ILE A 198 -7.61 -5.88 2.63
N PHE A 199 -8.06 -6.39 1.50
CA PHE A 199 -8.60 -7.72 1.40
C PHE A 199 -7.46 -8.68 1.07
N LYS A 200 -7.27 -9.67 1.91
CA LYS A 200 -6.17 -10.63 1.83
C LYS A 200 -6.76 -12.04 1.82
N LYS A 201 -6.25 -12.90 0.93
CA LYS A 201 -6.57 -14.31 0.89
C LYS A 201 -5.27 -15.09 0.95
N GLU A 202 -5.11 -15.87 2.03
CA GLU A 202 -3.91 -16.65 2.35
C GLU A 202 -4.16 -18.14 2.09
N ASP A 203 -3.07 -18.91 1.97
CA ASP A 203 -3.12 -20.37 1.79
C ASP A 203 -3.98 -20.80 0.58
N LEU A 204 -3.78 -20.17 -0.57
CA LEU A 204 -4.57 -20.41 -1.79
C LEU A 204 -4.52 -21.86 -2.29
N THR A 205 -3.61 -22.68 -1.75
CA THR A 205 -3.49 -24.11 -2.05
C THR A 205 -4.46 -24.98 -1.24
N LYS A 206 -5.03 -24.42 -0.17
CA LYS A 206 -6.07 -25.11 0.62
C LYS A 206 -7.41 -25.14 -0.14
N SER A 207 -8.25 -26.11 0.19
CA SER A 207 -9.63 -26.19 -0.34
C SER A 207 -10.52 -25.04 0.14
N ASP A 208 -10.18 -24.46 1.29
CA ASP A 208 -10.86 -23.31 1.90
C ASP A 208 -9.76 -22.33 2.38
N PRO A 209 -9.37 -21.39 1.50
CA PRO A 209 -8.35 -20.38 1.83
C PRO A 209 -8.87 -19.33 2.81
N ASP A 210 -8.02 -18.87 3.73
CA ASP A 210 -8.36 -17.90 4.76
C ASP A 210 -8.61 -16.49 4.15
N GLU A 211 -9.79 -15.92 4.38
CA GLU A 211 -10.16 -14.57 3.94
C GLU A 211 -10.05 -13.57 5.09
N ILE A 212 -9.15 -12.59 4.96
CA ILE A 212 -8.81 -11.68 6.06
C ILE A 212 -8.95 -10.23 5.60
N GLY A 213 -9.70 -9.46 6.39
CA GLY A 213 -9.80 -8.00 6.27
C GLY A 213 -8.74 -7.30 7.10
N VAL A 214 -8.02 -6.33 6.54
CA VAL A 214 -7.00 -5.58 7.28
C VAL A 214 -7.30 -4.10 7.26
N PHE A 215 -7.43 -3.49 8.44
CA PHE A 215 -7.48 -2.05 8.60
C PHE A 215 -6.08 -1.53 8.91
N GLY A 216 -5.63 -0.52 8.16
CA GLY A 216 -4.27 -0.01 8.31
C GLY A 216 -4.17 1.49 8.49
N LEU A 217 -3.24 1.90 9.35
CA LEU A 217 -2.82 3.27 9.58
C LEU A 217 -1.30 3.35 9.50
N ALA A 218 -0.76 4.16 8.61
CA ALA A 218 0.68 4.36 8.49
C ALA A 218 1.03 5.84 8.53
N TYR A 219 1.96 6.20 9.39
CA TYR A 219 2.57 7.53 9.43
C TYR A 219 3.97 7.46 8.81
N SER A 220 4.31 8.42 7.98
CA SER A 220 5.64 8.50 7.35
C SER A 220 6.23 9.91 7.48
N PHE A 221 7.51 9.97 7.84
CA PHE A 221 8.27 11.21 7.97
C PHE A 221 9.51 11.19 7.07
N LYS A 222 9.72 12.29 6.32
CA LYS A 222 10.88 12.50 5.43
C LYS A 222 11.87 13.45 6.09
N MET A 223 13.09 12.96 6.27
CA MET A 223 14.23 13.75 6.81
C MET A 223 15.07 14.40 5.70
#